data_0c86a70138655d7940fab8d0ca531dc1
#
_entry.id   0c86a70138655d7940fab8d0ca531dc1
#
_cell.length_a   1.000
_cell.length_b   1.000
_cell.length_c   1.000
_cell.angle_alpha   90.00
_cell.angle_beta   90.00
_cell.angle_gamma   90.00
#
_symmetry.space_group_name_H-M   'P 1'
#
loop_
_entity.id
_entity.type
_entity.pdbx_description
1 polymer ?
#
loop_
_entity_poly.entity_id
_entity_poly.type
_entity_poly.pdbx_seq_one_letter_code
_entity_poly.pdbx_strand_id
1 'polypeptide(L)'
;LIAHMKQQGFGLIAHTNSLAGFLGLPMQGPYSAAKAAGRVLMDTCRIELKPFGLKFVSVYPGFVATDRVQQDGIPSPFEISEAAAAKHIIYAIEKEKADYAFPFMTASLVKLARVLPKVLSARILVKLIPDNY
;
A
#
# COMPACT_ATOMS: atom_id res chain seq x y z
N LEU A 1 -12.59 19.56 3.07
CA LEU A 1 -11.40 19.30 3.87
C LEU A 1 -10.17 19.99 3.29
N ILE A 2 -9.77 19.71 2.03
CA ILE A 2 -8.58 20.31 1.38
C ILE A 2 -8.65 21.86 1.36
N ALA A 3 -9.78 22.44 0.95
CA ALA A 3 -9.96 23.89 0.91
C ALA A 3 -9.73 24.53 2.29
N HIS A 4 -10.24 23.91 3.35
CA HIS A 4 -10.04 24.37 4.72
C HIS A 4 -8.57 24.27 5.14
N MET A 5 -7.90 23.15 4.88
CA MET A 5 -6.46 22.97 5.19
C MET A 5 -5.59 23.97 4.41
N LYS A 6 -5.94 24.30 3.18
CA LYS A 6 -5.24 25.35 2.38
C LYS A 6 -5.39 26.73 3.03
N GLN A 7 -6.56 27.06 3.53
CA GLN A 7 -6.80 28.36 4.20
C GLN A 7 -6.03 28.45 5.53
N GLN A 8 -5.94 27.37 6.28
CA GLN A 8 -5.18 27.36 7.55
C GLN A 8 -3.66 27.24 7.35
N GLY A 9 -3.18 26.91 6.14
CA GLY A 9 -1.76 26.83 5.82
C GLY A 9 -1.06 25.55 6.31
N PHE A 10 -1.79 24.57 6.84
CA PHE A 10 -1.25 23.29 7.27
C PHE A 10 -2.31 22.18 7.24
N GLY A 11 -1.87 20.96 7.18
CA GLY A 11 -2.71 19.77 7.26
C GLY A 11 -1.91 18.51 6.96
N LEU A 12 -2.36 17.38 7.50
CA LEU A 12 -1.82 16.07 7.20
C LEU A 12 -2.93 15.13 6.78
N ILE A 13 -2.75 14.50 5.64
CA ILE A 13 -3.66 13.47 5.11
C ILE A 13 -2.91 12.14 5.10
N ALA A 14 -3.41 11.19 5.88
CA ALA A 14 -2.92 9.82 5.90
C ALA A 14 -3.83 8.93 5.03
N HIS A 15 -3.22 8.16 4.14
CA HIS A 15 -3.92 7.26 3.22
C HIS A 15 -3.45 5.82 3.42
N THR A 16 -4.35 4.96 3.83
CA THR A 16 -4.09 3.52 3.92
C THR A 16 -4.30 2.86 2.55
N ASN A 17 -3.20 2.53 1.92
CA ASN A 17 -3.15 1.87 0.62
C ASN A 17 -2.90 0.34 0.80
N SER A 18 -2.05 -0.26 -0.03
CA SER A 18 -1.60 -1.65 0.05
C SER A 18 -0.36 -1.84 -0.82
N LEU A 19 0.47 -2.82 -0.50
CA LEU A 19 1.53 -3.30 -1.38
C LEU A 19 0.99 -3.82 -2.71
N ALA A 20 -0.27 -4.28 -2.77
CA ALA A 20 -0.97 -4.63 -4.00
C ALA A 20 -1.09 -3.47 -5.01
N GLY A 21 -0.95 -2.21 -4.57
CA GLY A 21 -0.91 -1.05 -5.46
C GLY A 21 0.40 -0.86 -6.23
N PHE A 22 1.38 -1.72 -6.04
CA PHE A 22 2.66 -1.70 -6.78
C PHE A 22 2.75 -2.77 -7.87
N LEU A 23 1.93 -3.82 -7.79
CA LEU A 23 1.92 -4.95 -8.72
C LEU A 23 0.48 -5.41 -8.99
N GLY A 24 0.22 -5.93 -10.19
CA GLY A 24 -0.99 -6.71 -10.45
C GLY A 24 -0.85 -8.08 -9.80
N LEU A 25 -1.64 -8.33 -8.75
CA LEU A 25 -1.66 -9.62 -8.08
C LEU A 25 -2.70 -10.54 -8.75
N PRO A 26 -2.39 -11.84 -8.95
CA PRO A 26 -3.36 -12.81 -9.39
C PRO A 26 -4.63 -12.78 -8.51
N MET A 27 -5.79 -12.99 -9.08
CA MET A 27 -7.12 -12.97 -8.44
C MET A 27 -7.53 -11.63 -7.81
N GLN A 28 -6.63 -10.63 -7.75
CA GLN A 28 -6.86 -9.33 -7.14
C GLN A 28 -6.70 -8.17 -8.14
N GLY A 29 -6.93 -8.40 -9.42
CA GLY A 29 -6.75 -7.39 -10.47
C GLY A 29 -7.46 -6.07 -10.20
N PRO A 30 -8.79 -6.04 -9.96
CA PRO A 30 -9.53 -4.81 -9.66
C PRO A 30 -9.05 -4.13 -8.37
N TYR A 31 -8.73 -4.90 -7.34
CA TYR A 31 -8.18 -4.39 -6.09
C TYR A 31 -6.81 -3.73 -6.30
N SER A 32 -5.89 -4.42 -6.98
CA SER A 32 -4.57 -3.88 -7.33
C SER A 32 -4.68 -2.59 -8.15
N ALA A 33 -5.59 -2.54 -9.13
CA ALA A 33 -5.83 -1.35 -9.95
C ALA A 33 -6.34 -0.18 -9.10
N ALA A 34 -7.31 -0.40 -8.21
CA ALA A 34 -7.84 0.63 -7.31
C ALA A 34 -6.75 1.18 -6.37
N LYS A 35 -5.92 0.29 -5.80
CA LYS A 35 -4.81 0.68 -4.92
C LYS A 35 -3.69 1.40 -5.69
N ALA A 36 -3.42 1.01 -6.94
CA ALA A 36 -2.48 1.73 -7.81
C ALA A 36 -2.98 3.15 -8.12
N ALA A 37 -4.26 3.32 -8.44
CA ALA A 37 -4.89 4.61 -8.65
C ALA A 37 -4.77 5.52 -7.42
N GLY A 38 -5.10 5.00 -6.23
CA GLY A 38 -4.97 5.74 -4.98
C GLY A 38 -3.52 6.17 -4.69
N ARG A 39 -2.53 5.32 -4.98
CA ARG A 39 -1.12 5.66 -4.84
C ARG A 39 -0.73 6.85 -5.74
N VAL A 40 -1.07 6.79 -7.03
CA VAL A 40 -0.77 7.85 -7.98
C VAL A 40 -1.47 9.16 -7.61
N LEU A 41 -2.73 9.10 -7.16
CA LEU A 41 -3.46 10.27 -6.68
C LEU A 41 -2.74 10.93 -5.49
N MET A 42 -2.30 10.15 -4.50
CA MET A 42 -1.58 10.69 -3.34
C MET A 42 -0.23 11.31 -3.74
N ASP A 43 0.48 10.74 -4.71
CA ASP A 43 1.71 11.31 -5.25
C ASP A 43 1.45 12.66 -5.90
N THR A 44 0.40 12.77 -6.71
CA THR A 44 -0.04 14.02 -7.35
C THR A 44 -0.41 15.08 -6.30
N CYS A 45 -1.27 14.72 -5.35
CA CYS A 45 -1.68 15.64 -4.28
C CYS A 45 -0.49 16.14 -3.45
N ARG A 46 0.49 15.29 -3.18
CA ARG A 46 1.71 15.65 -2.46
C ARG A 46 2.50 16.74 -3.19
N ILE A 47 2.57 16.67 -4.52
CA ILE A 47 3.26 17.67 -5.35
C ILE A 47 2.46 18.97 -5.40
N GLU A 48 1.18 18.89 -5.77
CA GLU A 48 0.33 20.05 -6.03
C GLU A 48 0.00 20.85 -4.75
N LEU A 49 -0.13 20.16 -3.60
CA LEU A 49 -0.59 20.79 -2.37
C LEU A 49 0.54 21.12 -1.38
N LYS A 50 1.78 20.74 -1.71
CA LYS A 50 2.96 21.12 -0.92
C LYS A 50 3.10 22.64 -0.70
N PRO A 51 2.86 23.51 -1.70
CA PRO A 51 2.96 24.96 -1.50
C PRO A 51 1.99 25.54 -0.47
N PHE A 52 0.92 24.79 -0.15
CA PHE A 52 -0.09 25.20 0.83
C PHE A 52 0.17 24.62 2.24
N GLY A 53 1.36 24.06 2.49
CA GLY A 53 1.70 23.48 3.79
C GLY A 53 1.04 22.12 4.09
N LEU A 54 0.44 21.45 3.08
CA LEU A 54 -0.21 20.15 3.28
C LEU A 54 0.80 19.02 3.13
N LYS A 55 0.70 18.05 4.05
CA LYS A 55 1.51 16.83 4.07
C LYS A 55 0.67 15.62 3.76
N PHE A 56 1.28 14.63 3.12
CA PHE A 56 0.61 13.40 2.70
C PHE A 56 1.46 12.20 3.12
N VAL A 57 0.85 11.33 3.91
CA VAL A 57 1.42 10.07 4.38
C VAL A 57 0.69 8.92 3.69
N SER A 58 1.42 8.11 2.93
CA SER A 58 0.86 6.89 2.32
C SER A 58 1.44 5.67 3.00
N VAL A 59 0.59 4.82 3.57
CA VAL A 59 1.00 3.56 4.16
C VAL A 59 0.60 2.39 3.25
N TYR A 60 1.49 1.43 3.10
CA TYR A 60 1.34 0.29 2.21
C TYR A 60 1.51 -1.01 2.99
N PRO A 61 0.45 -1.47 3.68
CA PRO A 61 0.47 -2.77 4.32
C PRO A 61 0.64 -3.91 3.31
N GLY A 62 1.33 -4.97 3.73
CA GLY A 62 1.22 -6.30 3.14
C GLY A 62 0.00 -7.03 3.71
N PHE A 63 0.14 -8.32 3.97
CA PHE A 63 -0.93 -9.11 4.58
C PHE A 63 -1.06 -8.80 6.08
N VAL A 64 -2.29 -8.49 6.48
CA VAL A 64 -2.68 -8.27 7.87
C VAL A 64 -3.74 -9.29 8.22
N ALA A 65 -3.58 -9.96 9.36
CA ALA A 65 -4.46 -11.01 9.87
C ALA A 65 -5.85 -10.45 10.24
N THR A 66 -6.66 -10.20 9.22
CA THR A 66 -8.07 -9.81 9.33
C THR A 66 -8.95 -11.00 8.96
N ASP A 67 -10.17 -11.03 9.46
CA ASP A 67 -11.17 -12.08 9.11
C ASP A 67 -11.30 -12.26 7.60
N ARG A 68 -11.25 -11.18 6.83
CA ARG A 68 -11.32 -11.21 5.37
C ARG A 68 -10.12 -11.95 4.76
N VAL A 69 -8.91 -11.68 5.20
CA VAL A 69 -7.68 -12.32 4.67
C VAL A 69 -7.68 -13.81 5.02
N GLN A 70 -8.20 -14.18 6.19
CA GLN A 70 -8.31 -15.58 6.59
C GLN A 70 -9.38 -16.37 5.81
N GLN A 71 -10.39 -15.68 5.27
CA GLN A 71 -11.51 -16.30 4.55
C GLN A 71 -11.31 -16.37 3.04
N ASP A 72 -10.42 -15.54 2.45
CA ASP A 72 -10.27 -15.45 1.00
C ASP A 72 -9.47 -16.60 0.36
N GLY A 73 -8.84 -17.44 1.18
CA GLY A 73 -8.06 -18.61 0.72
C GLY A 73 -6.78 -18.24 -0.05
N ILE A 74 -6.40 -16.97 -0.07
CA ILE A 74 -5.19 -16.50 -0.76
C ILE A 74 -3.98 -16.67 0.17
N PRO A 75 -2.87 -17.28 -0.28
CA PRO A 75 -1.66 -17.36 0.53
C PRO A 75 -1.20 -15.99 1.03
N SER A 76 -1.02 -15.85 2.34
CA SER A 76 -0.65 -14.58 3.00
C SER A 76 0.74 -14.66 3.66
N PRO A 77 1.83 -14.77 2.88
CA PRO A 77 3.17 -14.90 3.44
C PRO A 77 3.57 -13.65 4.23
N PHE A 78 4.23 -13.86 5.36
CA PHE A 78 4.68 -12.79 6.27
C PHE A 78 3.54 -11.92 6.82
N GLU A 79 2.38 -12.52 7.03
CA GLU A 79 1.24 -11.87 7.66
C GLU A 79 1.60 -11.33 9.05
N ILE A 80 1.06 -10.15 9.39
CA ILE A 80 1.22 -9.53 10.70
C ILE A 80 -0.14 -9.33 11.37
N SER A 81 -0.16 -9.25 12.69
CA SER A 81 -1.38 -8.98 13.43
C SER A 81 -1.90 -7.55 13.17
N GLU A 82 -3.21 -7.34 13.36
CA GLU A 82 -3.83 -6.01 13.28
C GLU A 82 -3.18 -5.01 14.24
N ALA A 83 -2.86 -5.46 15.46
CA ALA A 83 -2.18 -4.62 16.45
C ALA A 83 -0.77 -4.19 15.98
N ALA A 84 -0.02 -5.07 15.32
CA ALA A 84 1.27 -4.72 14.73
C ALA A 84 1.09 -3.75 13.55
N ALA A 85 0.11 -3.97 12.69
CA ALA A 85 -0.20 -3.07 11.58
C ALA A 85 -0.58 -1.67 12.07
N ALA A 86 -1.40 -1.57 13.13
CA ALA A 86 -1.76 -0.29 13.74
C ALA A 86 -0.54 0.48 14.25
N LYS A 87 0.42 -0.20 14.91
CA LYS A 87 1.67 0.43 15.35
C LYS A 87 2.49 0.98 14.18
N HIS A 88 2.56 0.25 13.07
CA HIS A 88 3.24 0.73 11.86
C HIS A 88 2.56 1.98 11.27
N ILE A 89 1.22 2.00 11.24
CA ILE A 89 0.45 3.14 10.74
C ILE A 89 0.67 4.37 11.62
N ILE A 90 0.56 4.23 12.94
CA ILE A 90 0.80 5.30 13.90
C ILE A 90 2.21 5.86 13.72
N TYR A 91 3.22 4.99 13.70
CA TYR A 91 4.60 5.39 13.46
C TYR A 91 4.78 6.19 12.17
N ALA A 92 4.16 5.74 11.07
CA ALA A 92 4.25 6.44 9.79
C ALA A 92 3.64 7.85 9.84
N ILE A 93 2.51 8.00 10.53
CA ILE A 93 1.82 9.28 10.72
C ILE A 93 2.63 10.21 11.62
N GLU A 94 3.08 9.74 12.79
CA GLU A 94 3.88 10.53 13.73
C GLU A 94 5.22 11.00 13.15
N LYS A 95 5.83 10.17 12.31
CA LYS A 95 7.09 10.49 11.62
C LYS A 95 6.89 11.13 10.24
N GLU A 96 5.64 11.45 9.89
CA GLU A 96 5.27 12.09 8.62
C GLU A 96 5.92 11.42 7.39
N LYS A 97 5.98 10.07 7.39
CA LYS A 97 6.59 9.30 6.30
C LYS A 97 5.77 9.48 5.03
N ALA A 98 6.36 10.09 4.01
CA ALA A 98 5.69 10.27 2.72
C ALA A 98 5.15 8.93 2.17
N ASP A 99 6.01 7.90 2.20
CA ASP A 99 5.68 6.52 1.85
C ASP A 99 6.23 5.57 2.91
N TYR A 100 5.39 4.66 3.40
CA TYR A 100 5.78 3.67 4.39
C TYR A 100 5.16 2.31 4.10
N ALA A 101 6.00 1.36 3.72
CA ALA A 101 5.62 -0.01 3.37
C ALA A 101 6.03 -0.99 4.46
N PHE A 102 5.15 -1.90 4.84
CA PHE A 102 5.39 -2.90 5.88
C PHE A 102 4.58 -4.20 5.65
N PRO A 103 4.97 -5.36 6.21
CA PRO A 103 6.25 -5.61 6.87
C PRO A 103 7.42 -5.56 5.89
N PHE A 104 8.64 -5.39 6.41
CA PHE A 104 9.85 -5.17 5.60
C PHE A 104 10.10 -6.26 4.55
N MET A 105 9.91 -7.52 4.91
CA MET A 105 10.13 -8.64 4.00
C MET A 105 9.21 -8.58 2.78
N THR A 106 7.90 -8.46 3.01
CA THR A 106 6.91 -8.36 1.93
C THR A 106 7.16 -7.12 1.08
N ALA A 107 7.44 -5.97 1.71
CA ALA A 107 7.75 -4.74 0.99
C ALA A 107 8.97 -4.87 0.09
N SER A 108 10.02 -5.56 0.57
CA SER A 108 11.25 -5.79 -0.19
C SER A 108 11.00 -6.72 -1.38
N LEU A 109 10.24 -7.79 -1.21
CA LEU A 109 9.87 -8.71 -2.28
C LEU A 109 9.04 -8.01 -3.37
N VAL A 110 8.06 -7.19 -2.98
CA VAL A 110 7.25 -6.42 -3.92
C VAL A 110 8.09 -5.41 -4.70
N LYS A 111 9.01 -4.70 -4.03
CA LYS A 111 9.93 -3.77 -4.69
C LYS A 111 10.83 -4.49 -5.69
N LEU A 112 11.36 -5.65 -5.33
CA LEU A 112 12.18 -6.48 -6.22
C LEU A 112 11.35 -6.95 -7.42
N ALA A 113 10.17 -7.50 -7.20
CA ALA A 113 9.29 -7.98 -8.27
C ALA A 113 8.90 -6.87 -9.26
N ARG A 114 8.79 -5.62 -8.79
CA ARG A 114 8.47 -4.46 -9.62
C ARG A 114 9.58 -4.09 -10.62
N VAL A 115 10.84 -4.32 -10.27
CA VAL A 115 11.99 -4.00 -11.15
C VAL A 115 12.36 -5.16 -12.07
N LEU A 116 11.82 -6.35 -11.85
CA LEU A 116 12.02 -7.50 -12.72
C LEU A 116 11.29 -7.32 -14.06
N PRO A 117 11.81 -7.88 -15.16
CA PRO A 117 11.07 -7.99 -16.41
C PRO A 117 9.70 -8.63 -16.17
N LYS A 118 8.64 -8.09 -16.81
CA LYS A 118 7.26 -8.55 -16.59
C LYS A 118 7.06 -10.06 -16.80
N VAL A 119 7.76 -10.64 -17.75
CA VAL A 119 7.71 -12.10 -18.00
C VAL A 119 8.23 -12.89 -16.81
N LEU A 120 9.30 -12.39 -16.14
CA LEU A 120 9.89 -13.07 -14.99
C LEU A 120 9.02 -12.89 -13.74
N SER A 121 8.54 -11.68 -13.50
CA SER A 121 7.63 -11.42 -12.38
C SER A 121 6.33 -12.24 -12.52
N ALA A 122 5.78 -12.37 -13.75
CA ALA A 122 4.59 -13.18 -13.99
C ALA A 122 4.83 -14.67 -13.67
N ARG A 123 6.00 -15.24 -14.04
CA ARG A 123 6.37 -16.63 -13.71
C ARG A 123 6.47 -16.87 -12.19
N ILE A 124 6.86 -15.85 -11.43
CA ILE A 124 6.91 -15.95 -9.97
C ILE A 124 5.50 -15.82 -9.39
N LEU A 125 4.73 -14.83 -9.85
CA LEU A 125 3.41 -14.53 -9.31
C LEU A 125 2.37 -15.62 -9.64
N VAL A 126 2.51 -16.36 -10.74
CA VAL A 126 1.61 -17.47 -11.06
C VAL A 126 1.59 -18.54 -9.96
N LYS A 127 2.69 -18.69 -9.21
CA LYS A 127 2.76 -19.62 -8.07
C LYS A 127 1.88 -19.23 -6.87
N LEU A 128 1.32 -18.02 -6.89
CA LEU A 128 0.35 -17.56 -5.88
C LEU A 128 -1.10 -17.92 -6.24
N ILE A 129 -1.31 -18.49 -7.43
CA ILE A 129 -2.64 -18.97 -7.84
C ILE A 129 -2.84 -20.34 -7.20
N PRO A 130 -3.92 -20.55 -6.44
CA PRO A 130 -4.26 -21.86 -5.89
C PRO A 130 -4.54 -22.88 -7.00
N ASP A 131 -4.18 -24.14 -6.78
CA ASP A 131 -4.33 -25.23 -7.79
C ASP A 131 -5.80 -25.50 -8.17
N ASN A 132 -6.75 -25.05 -7.36
CA ASN A 132 -8.18 -25.22 -7.55
C ASN A 132 -8.90 -23.99 -8.13
N TYR A 133 -8.16 -23.09 -8.73
CA TYR A 133 -8.72 -21.88 -9.36
C TYR A 133 -9.15 -22.14 -10.80
#